data_a675de1aa76d414e7f8a3f7f60eb9b2f
#
_entry.id   a675de1aa76d414e7f8a3f7f60eb9b2f
#
_cell.length_a   1.000
_cell.length_b   1.000
_cell.length_c   1.000
_cell.angle_alpha   90.00
_cell.angle_beta   90.00
_cell.angle_gamma   90.00
#
_symmetry.space_group_name_H-M   'P 1'
#
loop_
_entity.id
_entity.type
_entity.pdbx_description
1 polymer ?
#
loop_
_entity_poly.entity_id
_entity_poly.type
_entity_poly.pdbx_seq_one_letter_code
_entity_poly.pdbx_strand_id
1 'polypeptide(L)'
;MIVNDVSIRNLIPGELAKGFGFYQSKPSSAFSPVAVTPDALGEAWSDGKLHLPLRVTLNDKLIGEPNAGVDMTFNFPRLIAHVAKSRALCSETIIGSGTVSNVDRSSGSCCLAEVRMLEIIADGKPKTEFMKFGDCVSIEMFDSKGDSIFGEIEQQVQPYRN
;
A
#
# COMPACT_ATOMS: atom_id res chain seq x y z
N MET A 1 3.97 -7.35 8.29
CA MET A 1 3.42 -7.82 6.99
C MET A 1 3.16 -6.63 6.08
N ILE A 2 3.12 -6.84 4.78
CA ILE A 2 2.64 -5.88 3.79
C ILE A 2 1.25 -6.26 3.30
N VAL A 3 0.55 -5.31 2.68
CA VAL A 3 -0.82 -5.50 2.20
C VAL A 3 -1.01 -4.79 0.86
N ASN A 4 -1.69 -5.46 -0.06
CA ASN A 4 -2.26 -4.83 -1.23
C ASN A 4 -3.72 -4.45 -0.93
N ASP A 5 -3.93 -3.19 -0.59
CA ASP A 5 -5.25 -2.63 -0.30
C ASP A 5 -5.96 -2.23 -1.61
N VAL A 6 -6.45 -3.24 -2.33
CA VAL A 6 -7.07 -3.08 -3.66
C VAL A 6 -8.21 -2.09 -3.61
N SER A 7 -8.26 -1.21 -4.62
CA SER A 7 -9.31 -0.18 -4.73
C SER A 7 -9.87 -0.12 -6.15
N ILE A 8 -11.18 -0.33 -6.28
CA ILE A 8 -11.89 -0.17 -7.55
C ILE A 8 -12.23 1.32 -7.72
N ARG A 9 -11.29 2.06 -8.31
CA ARG A 9 -11.29 3.53 -8.32
C ARG A 9 -12.53 4.16 -8.92
N ASN A 10 -13.15 3.52 -9.91
CA ASN A 10 -14.35 4.05 -10.56
C ASN A 10 -15.61 3.99 -9.67
N LEU A 11 -15.63 3.16 -8.62
CA LEU A 11 -16.74 3.08 -7.66
C LEU A 11 -16.62 4.10 -6.52
N ILE A 12 -15.41 4.53 -6.19
CA ILE A 12 -15.10 5.39 -5.04
C ILE A 12 -15.91 6.70 -5.04
N PRO A 13 -16.00 7.49 -6.14
CA PRO A 13 -16.74 8.76 -6.12
C PRO A 13 -18.22 8.58 -5.78
N GLY A 14 -18.84 7.53 -6.31
CA GLY A 14 -20.25 7.23 -6.04
C GLY A 14 -20.53 6.81 -4.59
N GLU A 15 -19.59 6.10 -3.96
CA GLU A 15 -19.70 5.71 -2.56
C GLU A 15 -19.45 6.89 -1.63
N LEU A 16 -18.42 7.70 -1.88
CA LEU A 16 -18.12 8.90 -1.09
C LEU A 16 -19.25 9.92 -1.14
N ALA A 17 -19.92 10.07 -2.27
CA ALA A 17 -21.07 10.98 -2.40
C ALA A 17 -22.24 10.62 -1.48
N LYS A 18 -22.33 9.37 -1.03
CA LYS A 18 -23.35 8.89 -0.07
C LYS A 18 -23.00 9.18 1.40
N GLY A 19 -21.76 9.56 1.71
CA GLY A 19 -21.30 9.95 3.04
C GLY A 19 -20.96 8.81 4.01
N PHE A 20 -21.10 7.55 3.63
CA PHE A 20 -20.86 6.39 4.50
C PHE A 20 -19.48 5.75 4.35
N GLY A 21 -18.65 6.23 3.42
CA GLY A 21 -17.33 5.67 3.15
C GLY A 21 -17.33 4.54 2.12
N PHE A 22 -16.28 3.74 2.11
CA PHE A 22 -16.05 2.71 1.11
C PHE A 22 -16.71 1.39 1.49
N TYR A 23 -17.27 0.70 0.50
CA TYR A 23 -17.81 -0.65 0.65
C TYR A 23 -17.46 -1.53 -0.55
N GLN A 24 -18.18 -1.40 -1.66
CA GLN A 24 -17.92 -2.20 -2.86
C GLN A 24 -16.65 -1.79 -3.60
N SER A 25 -16.19 -0.55 -3.41
CA SER A 25 -14.91 -0.08 -3.97
C SER A 25 -13.68 -0.68 -3.30
N LYS A 26 -13.85 -1.37 -2.16
CA LYS A 26 -12.79 -2.03 -1.41
C LYS A 26 -13.08 -3.54 -1.36
N PRO A 27 -12.72 -4.30 -2.41
CA PRO A 27 -12.80 -5.76 -2.39
C PRO A 27 -11.79 -6.33 -1.38
N SER A 28 -11.69 -7.66 -1.32
CA SER A 28 -10.74 -8.33 -0.44
C SER A 28 -9.31 -7.86 -0.69
N SER A 29 -8.58 -7.58 0.38
CA SER A 29 -7.16 -7.26 0.35
C SER A 29 -6.32 -8.55 0.32
N ALA A 30 -5.14 -8.49 -0.28
CA ALA A 30 -4.13 -9.52 -0.17
C ALA A 30 -3.03 -9.11 0.80
N PHE A 31 -2.56 -10.07 1.56
CA PHE A 31 -1.47 -9.88 2.52
C PHE A 31 -0.26 -10.72 2.12
N SER A 32 0.92 -10.27 2.50
CA SER A 32 2.12 -11.08 2.40
C SER A 32 2.01 -12.35 3.25
N PRO A 33 2.64 -13.46 2.82
CA PRO A 33 2.51 -14.75 3.50
C PRO A 33 3.11 -14.78 4.90
N VAL A 34 4.01 -13.84 5.22
CA VAL A 34 4.73 -13.78 6.49
C VAL A 34 4.44 -12.47 7.22
N ALA A 35 4.21 -12.57 8.53
CA ALA A 35 4.24 -11.45 9.47
C ALA A 35 5.51 -11.53 10.31
N VAL A 36 6.18 -10.41 10.49
CA VAL A 36 7.45 -10.30 11.23
C VAL A 36 7.25 -9.36 12.41
N THR A 37 7.80 -9.71 13.57
CA THR A 37 7.77 -8.86 14.76
C THR A 37 8.75 -7.69 14.62
N PRO A 38 8.50 -6.54 15.28
CA PRO A 38 9.39 -5.38 15.19
C PRO A 38 10.84 -5.66 15.59
N ASP A 39 11.07 -6.51 16.61
CA ASP A 39 12.40 -6.90 17.06
C ASP A 39 13.18 -7.70 16.01
N ALA A 40 12.51 -8.51 15.20
CA ALA A 40 13.15 -9.24 14.10
C ALA A 40 13.56 -8.33 12.92
N LEU A 41 13.02 -7.11 12.84
CA LEU A 41 13.38 -6.11 11.83
C LEU A 41 14.66 -5.34 12.21
N GLY A 42 15.14 -5.49 13.44
CA GLY A 42 16.37 -4.85 13.93
C GLY A 42 16.37 -3.33 13.74
N GLU A 43 17.45 -2.79 13.20
CA GLU A 43 17.64 -1.36 13.00
C GLU A 43 16.66 -0.75 11.96
N ALA A 44 16.09 -1.58 11.08
CA ALA A 44 15.09 -1.11 10.14
C ALA A 44 13.79 -0.66 10.82
N TRP A 45 13.52 -1.10 12.06
CA TRP A 45 12.41 -0.65 12.86
C TRP A 45 12.86 0.39 13.88
N SER A 46 12.50 1.65 13.69
CA SER A 46 12.81 2.71 14.63
C SER A 46 11.65 3.71 14.72
N ASP A 47 11.45 4.31 15.90
CA ASP A 47 10.36 5.27 16.17
C ASP A 47 8.96 4.77 15.75
N GLY A 48 8.72 3.46 15.85
CA GLY A 48 7.45 2.84 15.46
C GLY A 48 7.17 2.91 13.97
N LYS A 49 8.19 2.95 13.13
CA LYS A 49 8.16 2.97 11.67
C LYS A 49 9.12 1.93 11.10
N LEU A 50 8.84 1.46 9.91
CA LEU A 50 9.71 0.57 9.15
C LEU A 50 10.44 1.35 8.06
N HIS A 51 11.76 1.47 8.17
CA HIS A 51 12.61 2.26 7.28
C HIS A 51 13.24 1.40 6.17
N LEU A 52 12.39 0.78 5.35
CA LEU A 52 12.81 -0.01 4.19
C LEU A 52 12.00 0.38 2.95
N PRO A 53 12.58 0.25 1.76
CA PRO A 53 11.89 0.46 0.51
C PRO A 53 10.79 -0.58 0.29
N LEU A 54 9.60 -0.14 -0.14
CA LEU A 54 8.53 -1.00 -0.60
C LEU A 54 8.54 -1.02 -2.13
N ARG A 55 8.97 -2.13 -2.70
CA ARG A 55 9.04 -2.29 -4.16
C ARG A 55 7.69 -2.70 -4.73
N VAL A 56 7.22 -1.98 -5.74
CA VAL A 56 6.00 -2.28 -6.47
C VAL A 56 6.29 -2.36 -7.96
N THR A 57 5.95 -3.48 -8.59
CA THR A 57 6.04 -3.66 -10.04
C THR A 57 4.66 -3.91 -10.64
N LEU A 58 4.47 -3.50 -11.88
CA LEU A 58 3.31 -3.79 -12.70
C LEU A 58 3.78 -4.36 -14.03
N ASN A 59 3.37 -5.59 -14.36
CA ASN A 59 3.81 -6.30 -15.57
C ASN A 59 5.35 -6.27 -15.68
N ASP A 60 6.05 -6.66 -14.63
CA ASP A 60 7.51 -6.71 -14.49
C ASP A 60 8.23 -5.35 -14.58
N LYS A 61 7.49 -4.25 -14.63
CA LYS A 61 8.06 -2.90 -14.65
C LYS A 61 7.95 -2.26 -13.28
N LEU A 62 9.07 -1.76 -12.76
CA LEU A 62 9.08 -0.99 -11.51
C LEU A 62 8.22 0.26 -11.64
N ILE A 63 7.24 0.41 -10.74
CA ILE A 63 6.41 1.62 -10.58
C ILE A 63 7.01 2.53 -9.53
N GLY A 64 7.50 1.97 -8.44
CA GLY A 64 8.12 2.72 -7.37
C GLY A 64 8.72 1.83 -6.30
N GLU A 65 9.59 2.48 -5.52
CA GLU A 65 10.32 1.86 -4.40
C GLU A 65 10.51 2.87 -3.25
N PRO A 66 9.41 3.58 -2.84
CA PRO A 66 9.52 4.54 -1.74
C PRO A 66 9.79 3.83 -0.41
N ASN A 67 10.54 4.50 0.47
CA ASN A 67 10.83 4.02 1.81
C ASN A 67 9.61 4.19 2.72
N ALA A 68 9.18 3.11 3.39
CA ALA A 68 7.96 3.09 4.18
C ALA A 68 8.02 3.95 5.45
N GLY A 69 9.21 4.22 5.99
CA GLY A 69 9.41 5.03 7.21
C GLY A 69 9.67 6.50 6.93
N VAL A 70 10.24 6.82 5.75
CA VAL A 70 10.49 8.20 5.33
C VAL A 70 9.16 8.87 5.00
N ASP A 71 8.97 10.10 5.46
CA ASP A 71 7.73 10.89 5.27
C ASP A 71 6.45 10.27 5.87
N MET A 72 6.54 9.17 6.62
CA MET A 72 5.41 8.62 7.36
C MET A 72 5.01 9.57 8.48
N THR A 73 3.89 10.28 8.32
CA THR A 73 3.43 11.31 9.25
C THR A 73 3.05 10.75 10.61
N PHE A 74 2.35 9.63 10.65
CA PHE A 74 1.89 8.98 11.88
C PHE A 74 2.50 7.59 11.99
N ASN A 75 3.32 7.37 13.01
CA ASN A 75 3.88 6.05 13.30
C ASN A 75 2.81 5.06 13.80
N PHE A 76 3.11 3.76 13.77
CA PHE A 76 2.16 2.73 14.17
C PHE A 76 1.63 2.88 15.60
N PRO A 77 2.43 3.19 16.64
CA PRO A 77 1.90 3.47 17.98
C PRO A 77 0.82 4.56 18.01
N ARG A 78 0.99 5.63 17.21
CA ARG A 78 0.02 6.71 17.11
C ARG A 78 -1.27 6.28 16.40
N LEU A 79 -1.15 5.46 15.34
CA LEU A 79 -2.32 4.89 14.64
C LEU A 79 -3.11 3.96 15.56
N ILE A 80 -2.43 3.10 16.31
CA ILE A 80 -3.05 2.22 17.32
C ILE A 80 -3.77 3.04 18.39
N ALA A 81 -3.10 4.02 18.97
CA ALA A 81 -3.69 4.89 19.98
C ALA A 81 -4.90 5.66 19.44
N HIS A 82 -4.88 6.05 18.16
CA HIS A 82 -5.99 6.77 17.54
C HIS A 82 -7.24 5.89 17.43
N VAL A 83 -7.12 4.69 16.91
CA VAL A 83 -8.28 3.78 16.72
C VAL A 83 -8.82 3.27 18.07
N ALA A 84 -7.95 3.09 19.07
CA ALA A 84 -8.32 2.62 20.41
C ALA A 84 -9.12 3.66 21.23
N LYS A 85 -9.22 4.93 20.80
CA LYS A 85 -9.99 5.95 21.49
C LYS A 85 -11.48 5.65 21.59
N SER A 86 -12.03 4.97 20.62
CA SER A 86 -13.48 4.73 20.50
C SER A 86 -13.89 3.27 20.55
N ARG A 87 -12.92 2.32 20.58
CA ARG A 87 -13.20 0.89 20.57
C ARG A 87 -12.07 0.08 21.17
N ALA A 88 -12.41 -1.04 21.80
CA ALA A 88 -11.43 -2.04 22.19
C ALA A 88 -10.90 -2.75 20.92
N LEU A 89 -9.60 -3.03 20.89
CA LEU A 89 -8.98 -3.82 19.84
C LEU A 89 -8.90 -5.27 20.31
N CYS A 90 -9.29 -6.19 19.45
CA CYS A 90 -9.13 -7.63 19.68
C CYS A 90 -7.71 -8.06 19.29
N SER A 91 -7.31 -9.25 19.77
CA SER A 91 -6.17 -9.95 19.15
C SER A 91 -6.43 -10.10 17.65
N GLU A 92 -5.37 -10.10 16.85
CA GLU A 92 -5.44 -10.22 15.39
C GLU A 92 -6.03 -9.00 14.66
N THR A 93 -6.28 -7.88 15.36
CA THR A 93 -6.63 -6.63 14.67
C THR A 93 -5.47 -6.15 13.81
N ILE A 94 -5.74 -5.93 12.52
CA ILE A 94 -4.74 -5.41 11.57
C ILE A 94 -4.93 -3.91 11.43
N ILE A 95 -3.83 -3.15 11.56
CA ILE A 95 -3.79 -1.71 11.37
C ILE A 95 -2.81 -1.40 10.25
N GLY A 96 -3.32 -0.83 9.16
CA GLY A 96 -2.51 -0.38 8.03
C GLY A 96 -2.11 1.08 8.15
N SER A 97 -0.90 1.39 7.68
CA SER A 97 -0.37 2.77 7.63
C SER A 97 -0.93 3.60 6.48
N GLY A 98 -1.64 2.95 5.56
CA GLY A 98 -2.02 3.53 4.27
C GLY A 98 -0.93 3.37 3.20
N THR A 99 -1.13 3.99 2.04
CA THR A 99 -0.20 3.92 0.91
C THR A 99 1.16 4.52 1.27
N VAL A 100 2.23 3.79 0.97
CA VAL A 100 3.60 4.29 1.13
C VAL A 100 3.89 5.30 0.02
N SER A 101 4.36 6.48 0.40
CA SER A 101 4.67 7.58 -0.51
C SER A 101 5.79 8.44 0.07
N ASN A 102 6.67 8.95 -0.78
CA ASN A 102 7.71 9.89 -0.37
C ASN A 102 7.56 11.24 -1.08
N VAL A 103 8.08 12.29 -0.44
CA VAL A 103 8.18 13.63 -1.03
C VAL A 103 9.13 13.60 -2.23
N ASP A 104 10.21 12.81 -2.12
CA ASP A 104 11.12 12.57 -3.23
C ASP A 104 10.45 11.73 -4.32
N ARG A 105 10.12 12.37 -5.43
CA ARG A 105 9.45 11.76 -6.59
C ARG A 105 10.32 10.79 -7.37
N SER A 106 11.63 10.79 -7.17
CA SER A 106 12.54 9.84 -7.82
C SER A 106 12.34 8.41 -7.32
N SER A 107 11.75 8.23 -6.12
CA SER A 107 11.39 6.93 -5.56
C SER A 107 10.18 6.27 -6.25
N GLY A 108 9.48 6.99 -7.15
CA GLY A 108 8.27 6.52 -7.78
C GLY A 108 7.07 6.47 -6.81
N SER A 109 6.09 5.63 -7.10
CA SER A 109 4.83 5.55 -6.33
C SER A 109 4.42 4.09 -6.11
N CYS A 110 3.79 3.81 -4.97
CA CYS A 110 3.18 2.48 -4.68
C CYS A 110 1.71 2.38 -5.11
N CYS A 111 1.17 3.37 -5.82
CA CYS A 111 -0.23 3.43 -6.15
C CYS A 111 -0.44 4.14 -7.50
N LEU A 112 -1.15 3.49 -8.43
CA LEU A 112 -1.45 4.09 -9.75
C LEU A 112 -2.26 5.39 -9.65
N ALA A 113 -3.09 5.54 -8.61
CA ALA A 113 -3.82 6.79 -8.41
C ALA A 113 -2.89 7.96 -8.10
N GLU A 114 -1.80 7.72 -7.36
CA GLU A 114 -0.77 8.73 -7.11
C GLU A 114 -0.01 9.07 -8.39
N VAL A 115 0.45 8.07 -9.16
CA VAL A 115 1.10 8.28 -10.46
C VAL A 115 0.23 9.20 -11.34
N ARG A 116 -1.04 8.85 -11.49
CA ARG A 116 -1.99 9.62 -12.30
C ARG A 116 -2.20 11.05 -11.80
N MET A 117 -2.25 11.24 -10.48
CA MET A 117 -2.40 12.56 -9.89
C MET A 117 -1.17 13.43 -10.14
N LEU A 118 0.04 12.84 -10.02
CA LEU A 118 1.29 13.54 -10.34
C LEU A 118 1.36 13.94 -11.82
N GLU A 119 0.91 13.06 -12.72
CA GLU A 119 0.80 13.38 -14.15
C GLU A 119 -0.20 14.52 -14.41
N ILE A 120 -1.35 14.52 -13.71
CA ILE A 120 -2.32 15.62 -13.82
C ILE A 120 -1.72 16.94 -13.36
N ILE A 121 -0.97 16.95 -12.27
CA ILE A 121 -0.31 18.15 -11.75
C ILE A 121 0.75 18.65 -12.73
N ALA A 122 1.53 17.75 -13.33
CA ALA A 122 2.62 18.09 -14.24
C ALA A 122 2.13 18.47 -15.66
N ASP A 123 1.18 17.70 -16.19
CA ASP A 123 0.82 17.72 -17.63
C ASP A 123 -0.66 18.08 -17.88
N GLY A 124 -1.45 18.30 -16.82
CA GLY A 124 -2.89 18.62 -16.91
C GLY A 124 -3.80 17.43 -17.17
N LYS A 125 -3.26 16.23 -17.42
CA LYS A 125 -4.04 15.01 -17.69
C LYS A 125 -3.25 13.75 -17.31
N PRO A 126 -3.92 12.66 -16.92
CA PRO A 126 -3.26 11.40 -16.67
C PRO A 126 -2.86 10.71 -17.99
N LYS A 127 -1.71 10.07 -17.99
CA LYS A 127 -1.19 9.23 -19.09
C LYS A 127 -1.25 7.75 -18.74
N THR A 128 -0.96 7.42 -17.49
CA THR A 128 -1.00 6.06 -16.95
C THR A 128 -2.45 5.58 -16.82
N GLU A 129 -2.75 4.41 -17.31
CA GLU A 129 -4.07 3.77 -17.13
C GLU A 129 -4.12 3.01 -15.80
N PHE A 130 -5.34 2.75 -15.30
CA PHE A 130 -5.54 1.78 -14.24
C PHE A 130 -5.38 0.36 -14.77
N MET A 131 -5.16 -0.61 -13.87
CA MET A 131 -4.98 -2.02 -14.22
C MET A 131 -6.18 -2.56 -14.99
N LYS A 132 -5.88 -3.42 -15.97
CA LYS A 132 -6.83 -4.14 -16.81
C LYS A 132 -6.80 -5.63 -16.47
N PHE A 133 -7.78 -6.38 -16.96
CA PHE A 133 -7.73 -7.83 -16.88
C PHE A 133 -6.46 -8.37 -17.56
N GLY A 134 -5.76 -9.25 -16.86
CA GLY A 134 -4.47 -9.81 -17.29
C GLY A 134 -3.25 -9.09 -16.69
N ASP A 135 -3.37 -7.86 -16.22
CA ASP A 135 -2.25 -7.17 -15.57
C ASP A 135 -1.86 -7.84 -14.26
N CYS A 136 -0.56 -7.93 -14.02
CA CYS A 136 0.05 -8.51 -12.83
C CYS A 136 0.71 -7.43 -11.99
N VAL A 137 0.43 -7.41 -10.69
CA VAL A 137 1.12 -6.56 -9.71
C VAL A 137 1.91 -7.44 -8.75
N SER A 138 3.16 -7.03 -8.49
CA SER A 138 3.99 -7.61 -7.44
C SER A 138 4.36 -6.52 -6.43
N ILE A 139 4.30 -6.89 -5.14
CA ILE A 139 4.64 -6.02 -4.01
C ILE A 139 5.55 -6.81 -3.08
N GLU A 140 6.73 -6.28 -2.80
CA GLU A 140 7.71 -6.95 -1.98
C GLU A 140 8.59 -5.95 -1.21
N MET A 141 9.19 -6.43 -0.12
CA MET A 141 10.14 -5.64 0.68
C MET A 141 11.35 -6.50 1.03
N PHE A 142 12.52 -5.94 0.78
CA PHE A 142 13.79 -6.62 1.00
C PHE A 142 14.57 -6.00 2.16
N ASP A 143 15.35 -6.82 2.82
CA ASP A 143 16.33 -6.34 3.79
C ASP A 143 17.60 -5.81 3.10
N SER A 144 18.58 -5.38 3.90
CA SER A 144 19.85 -4.86 3.39
C SER A 144 20.73 -5.92 2.69
N LYS A 145 20.40 -7.20 2.81
CA LYS A 145 21.10 -8.32 2.16
C LYS A 145 20.43 -8.73 0.85
N GLY A 146 19.23 -8.21 0.60
CA GLY A 146 18.42 -8.57 -0.54
C GLY A 146 17.48 -9.76 -0.29
N ASP A 147 17.33 -10.18 0.98
CA ASP A 147 16.39 -11.24 1.33
C ASP A 147 14.98 -10.67 1.51
N SER A 148 13.97 -11.38 0.98
CA SER A 148 12.58 -11.01 1.14
C SER A 148 12.14 -11.17 2.59
N ILE A 149 11.61 -10.10 3.20
CA ILE A 149 11.26 -10.08 4.63
C ILE A 149 9.90 -10.70 4.88
N PHE A 150 8.91 -10.33 4.06
CA PHE A 150 7.51 -10.71 4.28
C PHE A 150 7.01 -11.74 3.26
N GLY A 151 7.82 -12.05 2.25
CA GLY A 151 7.39 -12.73 1.04
C GLY A 151 6.65 -11.80 0.08
N GLU A 152 6.51 -12.25 -1.13
CA GLU A 152 5.91 -11.50 -2.24
C GLU A 152 4.38 -11.58 -2.20
N ILE A 153 3.73 -10.48 -2.54
CA ILE A 153 2.34 -10.45 -2.99
C ILE A 153 2.37 -10.37 -4.50
N GLU A 154 1.99 -11.43 -5.19
CA GLU A 154 1.82 -11.44 -6.63
C GLU A 154 0.36 -11.70 -6.98
N GLN A 155 -0.25 -10.80 -7.73
CA GLN A 155 -1.66 -10.89 -8.09
C GLN A 155 -1.92 -10.47 -9.52
N GLN A 156 -2.77 -11.26 -10.20
CA GLN A 156 -3.26 -10.92 -11.54
C GLN A 156 -4.72 -10.48 -11.47
N VAL A 157 -5.06 -9.40 -12.18
CA VAL A 157 -6.44 -8.95 -12.33
C VAL A 157 -7.20 -9.88 -13.26
N GLN A 158 -8.27 -10.48 -12.76
CA GLN A 158 -9.10 -11.41 -13.53
C GLN A 158 -10.56 -10.94 -13.58
N PRO A 159 -11.31 -11.27 -14.66
CA PRO A 159 -12.74 -11.04 -14.68
C PRO A 159 -13.41 -11.87 -13.59
N TYR A 160 -14.36 -11.24 -12.88
CA TYR A 160 -15.18 -11.96 -11.93
C TYR A 160 -16.01 -13.03 -12.68
N ARG A 161 -15.96 -14.24 -12.20
CA ARG A 161 -16.79 -15.36 -12.71
C ARG A 161 -17.84 -15.66 -11.66
N ASN A 162 -19.11 -15.54 -12.06
CA ASN A 162 -20.24 -16.01 -11.25
C ASN A 162 -20.27 -17.54 -11.19
#